data_e16687403cd2b59663b42cc8f05fe33d
#
_entry.id   e16687403cd2b59663b42cc8f05fe33d
#
_cell.length_a   1.000
_cell.length_b   1.000
_cell.length_c   1.000
_cell.angle_alpha   90.00
_cell.angle_beta   90.00
_cell.angle_gamma   90.00
#
_symmetry.space_group_name_H-M   'P 1'
#
loop_
_entity.id
_entity.type
_entity.pdbx_description
1 polymer ?
#
loop_
_entity_poly.entity_id
_entity_poly.type
_entity_poly.pdbx_seq_one_letter_code
_entity_poly.pdbx_strand_id
1 'polypeptide(L)'
;MSEGDALPDLRPPVEVAVGILQRAGDGAVLFAQRPEGKPYAGWWEFPGGKLEQGESVEQALDRELHEELGIRIEASAIFDAVEFSYPHARVRLHFRLVSRWTGEPRSREGQALRWQRPDALEIEPLLPASLPVIARLQARQGSTPDQSGSAPV
;
A
#
# COMPACT_ATOMS: atom_id res chain seq x y z
N MET A 1 -19.58 -11.79 27.18
CA MET A 1 -18.24 -11.93 26.72
C MET A 1 -17.63 -10.62 26.49
N SER A 2 -16.46 -10.45 26.96
CA SER A 2 -15.76 -9.22 26.69
C SER A 2 -14.99 -9.39 25.42
N GLU A 3 -14.45 -8.30 24.96
CA GLU A 3 -13.65 -8.36 23.75
C GLU A 3 -12.42 -9.21 23.94
N GLY A 4 -11.94 -9.29 25.15
CA GLY A 4 -10.77 -10.10 25.40
C GLY A 4 -11.02 -11.58 25.25
N ASP A 5 -12.27 -11.98 25.06
CA ASP A 5 -12.58 -13.38 24.90
C ASP A 5 -12.53 -13.84 23.45
N ALA A 6 -12.27 -12.95 22.52
CA ALA A 6 -12.15 -13.38 21.14
C ALA A 6 -10.94 -14.29 20.98
N LEU A 7 -11.10 -15.35 20.24
CA LEU A 7 -10.02 -16.30 20.00
C LEU A 7 -8.97 -15.68 19.07
N PRO A 8 -7.71 -15.97 19.29
CA PRO A 8 -6.67 -15.47 18.40
C PRO A 8 -6.75 -16.14 17.04
N ASP A 9 -6.30 -15.44 16.03
CA ASP A 9 -6.20 -16.00 14.68
C ASP A 9 -4.91 -16.80 14.62
N LEU A 10 -5.03 -18.10 14.55
CA LEU A 10 -3.88 -19.01 14.55
C LEU A 10 -3.41 -19.39 13.16
N ARG A 11 -4.02 -18.86 12.11
CA ARG A 11 -3.56 -19.15 10.76
C ARG A 11 -2.18 -18.54 10.57
N PRO A 12 -1.27 -19.23 9.85
CA PRO A 12 0.02 -18.62 9.52
C PRO A 12 -0.22 -17.36 8.69
N PRO A 13 0.48 -16.27 8.99
CA PRO A 13 0.26 -15.05 8.22
C PRO A 13 0.82 -15.18 6.81
N VAL A 14 0.10 -14.62 5.86
CA VAL A 14 0.59 -14.48 4.49
C VAL A 14 1.39 -13.19 4.45
N GLU A 15 2.65 -13.28 4.03
CA GLU A 15 3.53 -12.11 3.94
C GLU A 15 3.29 -11.41 2.61
N VAL A 16 3.04 -10.11 2.68
CA VAL A 16 2.69 -9.32 1.49
C VAL A 16 3.52 -8.06 1.45
N ALA A 17 4.11 -7.77 0.30
CA ALA A 17 4.84 -6.52 0.08
C ALA A 17 3.91 -5.52 -0.57
N VAL A 18 3.85 -4.30 -0.03
CA VAL A 18 2.91 -3.29 -0.50
C VAL A 18 3.65 -2.00 -0.77
N GLY A 19 3.38 -1.37 -1.90
CA GLY A 19 4.07 -0.16 -2.32
C GLY A 19 3.19 1.07 -2.24
N ILE A 20 3.68 2.08 -1.53
CA ILE A 20 3.09 3.40 -1.53
C ILE A 20 3.89 4.22 -2.51
N LEU A 21 3.42 4.29 -3.77
CA LEU A 21 4.09 5.08 -4.79
C LEU A 21 3.62 6.51 -4.64
N GLN A 22 4.51 7.40 -4.24
CA GLN A 22 4.12 8.78 -4.00
C GLN A 22 4.87 9.71 -4.93
N ARG A 23 4.12 10.49 -5.72
CA ARG A 23 4.70 11.45 -6.64
C ARG A 23 5.23 12.65 -5.87
N ALA A 24 6.40 13.15 -6.30
CA ALA A 24 7.02 14.28 -5.63
C ALA A 24 6.24 15.57 -5.81
N GLY A 25 5.67 15.78 -6.97
CA GLY A 25 5.07 17.07 -7.28
C GLY A 25 3.87 17.41 -6.44
N ASP A 26 2.87 16.51 -6.38
CA ASP A 26 1.62 16.81 -5.69
C ASP A 26 1.39 15.91 -4.48
N GLY A 27 2.28 14.97 -4.22
CA GLY A 27 2.11 14.04 -3.10
C GLY A 27 1.06 12.97 -3.31
N ALA A 28 0.53 12.86 -4.53
CA ALA A 28 -0.48 11.83 -4.82
C ALA A 28 0.13 10.44 -4.75
N VAL A 29 -0.70 9.50 -4.33
CA VAL A 29 -0.31 8.11 -4.15
C VAL A 29 -1.14 7.24 -5.08
N LEU A 30 -0.55 6.18 -5.60
CA LEU A 30 -1.23 5.30 -6.55
C LEU A 30 -2.03 4.23 -5.82
N PHE A 31 -3.30 4.11 -6.18
CA PHE A 31 -4.19 3.06 -5.67
C PHE A 31 -4.65 2.19 -6.84
N ALA A 32 -4.88 0.91 -6.54
CA ALA A 32 -5.37 -0.05 -7.52
C ALA A 32 -6.67 -0.65 -7.01
N GLN A 33 -7.58 -0.95 -7.93
CA GLN A 33 -8.85 -1.56 -7.58
C GLN A 33 -8.73 -3.07 -7.71
N ARG A 34 -9.19 -3.80 -6.71
CA ARG A 34 -9.10 -5.26 -6.73
C ARG A 34 -10.01 -5.80 -7.82
N PRO A 35 -9.48 -6.74 -8.64
CA PRO A 35 -10.24 -7.22 -9.79
C PRO A 35 -11.34 -8.20 -9.39
N GLU A 36 -12.22 -8.48 -10.36
CA GLU A 36 -13.24 -9.48 -10.19
C GLU A 36 -12.61 -10.83 -9.88
N GLY A 37 -13.30 -11.63 -9.12
CA GLY A 37 -12.82 -12.98 -8.79
C GLY A 37 -11.95 -13.06 -7.57
N LYS A 38 -11.57 -11.94 -6.99
CA LYS A 38 -10.79 -11.92 -5.77
C LYS A 38 -11.63 -11.46 -4.60
N PRO A 39 -11.27 -11.83 -3.36
CA PRO A 39 -11.97 -11.31 -2.20
C PRO A 39 -11.91 -9.79 -2.22
N TYR A 40 -13.00 -9.15 -1.83
CA TYR A 40 -13.11 -7.69 -1.81
C TYR A 40 -12.97 -7.09 -3.22
N ALA A 41 -13.47 -7.79 -4.25
CA ALA A 41 -13.46 -7.24 -5.60
C ALA A 41 -14.10 -5.86 -5.61
N GLY A 42 -13.47 -4.93 -6.32
CA GLY A 42 -13.97 -3.55 -6.40
C GLY A 42 -13.45 -2.62 -5.33
N TRP A 43 -12.85 -3.15 -4.25
CA TRP A 43 -12.28 -2.32 -3.20
C TRP A 43 -10.90 -1.83 -3.65
N TRP A 44 -10.47 -0.71 -3.07
CA TRP A 44 -9.21 -0.07 -3.47
C TRP A 44 -8.11 -0.38 -2.47
N GLU A 45 -6.89 -0.49 -2.97
CA GLU A 45 -5.72 -0.85 -2.17
C GLU A 45 -4.47 -0.25 -2.79
N PHE A 46 -3.37 -0.29 -2.04
CA PHE A 46 -2.06 0.01 -2.62
C PHE A 46 -1.60 -1.21 -3.43
N PRO A 47 -0.83 -1.01 -4.50
CA PRO A 47 -0.34 -2.15 -5.29
C PRO A 47 0.71 -2.96 -4.54
N GLY A 48 0.81 -4.22 -4.88
CA GLY A 48 1.77 -5.13 -4.26
C GLY A 48 1.32 -6.56 -4.39
N GLY A 49 1.97 -7.44 -3.67
CA GLY A 49 1.61 -8.85 -3.71
C GLY A 49 2.40 -9.70 -2.74
N LYS A 50 2.12 -10.98 -2.75
CA LYS A 50 2.70 -11.93 -1.79
C LYS A 50 4.17 -12.16 -2.05
N LEU A 51 4.92 -12.35 -0.97
CA LEU A 51 6.30 -12.78 -1.09
C LEU A 51 6.35 -14.23 -1.56
N GLU A 52 7.31 -14.51 -2.43
CA GLU A 52 7.61 -15.88 -2.79
C GLU A 52 8.71 -16.39 -1.87
N GLN A 53 8.84 -17.71 -1.80
CA GLN A 53 9.80 -18.30 -0.90
C GLN A 53 11.20 -17.77 -1.18
N GLY A 54 11.88 -17.33 -0.15
CA GLY A 54 13.24 -16.82 -0.28
C GLY A 54 13.35 -15.36 -0.68
N GLU A 55 12.23 -14.69 -0.95
CA GLU A 55 12.29 -13.28 -1.32
C GLU A 55 12.31 -12.38 -0.10
N SER A 56 13.08 -11.29 -0.18
CA SER A 56 12.93 -10.20 0.77
C SER A 56 11.69 -9.37 0.38
N VAL A 57 11.26 -8.50 1.28
CA VAL A 57 10.16 -7.59 0.98
C VAL A 57 10.49 -6.72 -0.22
N GLU A 58 11.72 -6.20 -0.29
CA GLU A 58 12.13 -5.35 -1.41
C GLU A 58 12.11 -6.10 -2.71
N GLN A 59 12.59 -7.34 -2.71
CA GLN A 59 12.61 -8.15 -3.93
C GLN A 59 11.20 -8.44 -4.40
N ALA A 60 10.32 -8.81 -3.47
CA ALA A 60 8.95 -9.13 -3.81
C ALA A 60 8.24 -7.89 -4.35
N LEU A 61 8.46 -6.74 -3.73
CA LEU A 61 7.78 -5.53 -4.17
C LEU A 61 8.23 -5.14 -5.57
N ASP A 62 9.54 -5.17 -5.84
CA ASP A 62 10.03 -4.83 -7.16
C ASP A 62 9.48 -5.78 -8.22
N ARG A 63 9.43 -7.06 -7.91
CA ARG A 63 8.87 -8.04 -8.84
C ARG A 63 7.38 -7.80 -9.08
N GLU A 64 6.61 -7.60 -8.00
CA GLU A 64 5.17 -7.40 -8.13
C GLU A 64 4.85 -6.12 -8.89
N LEU A 65 5.54 -5.03 -8.59
CA LEU A 65 5.26 -3.77 -9.29
C LEU A 65 5.70 -3.83 -10.73
N HIS A 66 6.73 -4.61 -11.03
CA HIS A 66 7.09 -4.82 -12.43
C HIS A 66 6.01 -5.60 -13.16
N GLU A 67 5.49 -6.67 -12.53
CA GLU A 67 4.46 -7.49 -13.15
C GLU A 67 3.15 -6.73 -13.31
N GLU A 68 2.76 -5.97 -12.28
CA GLU A 68 1.46 -5.32 -12.29
C GLU A 68 1.45 -3.99 -13.01
N LEU A 69 2.55 -3.24 -12.92
CA LEU A 69 2.57 -1.86 -13.38
C LEU A 69 3.65 -1.55 -14.40
N GLY A 70 4.58 -2.47 -14.61
CA GLY A 70 5.66 -2.26 -15.59
C GLY A 70 6.75 -1.33 -15.12
N ILE A 71 6.90 -1.11 -13.82
CA ILE A 71 7.92 -0.20 -13.30
C ILE A 71 9.00 -0.96 -12.57
N ARG A 72 10.13 -0.28 -12.32
CA ARG A 72 11.20 -0.80 -11.46
C ARG A 72 11.46 0.21 -10.36
N ILE A 73 11.62 -0.29 -9.14
CA ILE A 73 11.84 0.57 -7.98
C ILE A 73 13.30 0.99 -7.93
N GLU A 74 13.55 2.28 -7.71
CA GLU A 74 14.90 2.79 -7.54
C GLU A 74 15.17 3.18 -6.11
N ALA A 75 14.17 3.65 -5.38
CA ALA A 75 14.37 4.02 -3.98
C ALA A 75 13.09 3.78 -3.21
N SER A 76 13.21 3.07 -2.10
CA SER A 76 12.08 2.87 -1.20
C SER A 76 12.58 2.79 0.22
N ALA A 77 11.70 3.02 1.17
CA ALA A 77 12.00 2.94 2.59
C ALA A 77 10.85 2.27 3.34
N ILE A 78 11.18 1.62 4.44
CA ILE A 78 10.15 1.02 5.28
C ILE A 78 9.22 2.12 5.78
N PHE A 79 7.92 1.89 5.65
CA PHE A 79 6.93 2.82 6.15
C PHE A 79 6.16 2.25 7.34
N ASP A 80 5.67 1.01 7.23
CA ASP A 80 4.89 0.40 8.31
C ASP A 80 4.79 -1.10 8.06
N ALA A 81 4.36 -1.82 9.11
CA ALA A 81 4.00 -3.23 9.00
C ALA A 81 2.69 -3.40 9.76
N VAL A 82 1.70 -4.00 9.11
CA VAL A 82 0.37 -4.13 9.68
C VAL A 82 -0.07 -5.58 9.55
N GLU A 83 -0.54 -6.18 10.65
CA GLU A 83 -1.19 -7.49 10.58
C GLU A 83 -2.68 -7.29 10.60
N PHE A 84 -3.38 -8.06 9.80
CA PHE A 84 -4.82 -7.96 9.75
C PHE A 84 -5.43 -9.33 9.45
N SER A 85 -6.52 -9.64 10.12
CA SER A 85 -7.21 -10.91 9.91
C SER A 85 -8.46 -10.66 9.09
N TYR A 86 -8.37 -11.00 7.81
CA TYR A 86 -9.54 -11.00 6.94
C TYR A 86 -10.23 -12.36 7.06
N PRO A 87 -11.50 -12.47 6.67
CA PRO A 87 -12.14 -13.79 6.68
C PRO A 87 -11.38 -14.82 5.87
N HIS A 88 -10.76 -14.41 4.76
CA HIS A 88 -10.08 -15.34 3.86
C HIS A 88 -8.63 -15.60 4.22
N ALA A 89 -7.99 -14.74 4.99
CA ALA A 89 -6.57 -14.92 5.30
C ALA A 89 -6.11 -13.97 6.40
N ARG A 90 -5.15 -14.43 7.20
CA ARG A 90 -4.40 -13.56 8.08
C ARG A 90 -3.21 -13.04 7.28
N VAL A 91 -3.04 -11.73 7.21
CA VAL A 91 -1.98 -11.14 6.39
C VAL A 91 -1.06 -10.29 7.23
N ARG A 92 0.20 -10.25 6.83
CA ARG A 92 1.18 -9.31 7.37
C ARG A 92 1.65 -8.45 6.21
N LEU A 93 1.25 -7.19 6.23
CA LEU A 93 1.49 -6.27 5.13
C LEU A 93 2.70 -5.41 5.45
N HIS A 94 3.70 -5.46 4.58
CA HIS A 94 4.92 -4.69 4.73
C HIS A 94 4.85 -3.51 3.76
N PHE A 95 4.55 -2.33 4.29
CA PHE A 95 4.39 -1.13 3.47
C PHE A 95 5.74 -0.44 3.29
N ARG A 96 6.09 -0.18 2.05
CA ARG A 96 7.30 0.58 1.73
C ARG A 96 6.91 1.83 0.94
N LEU A 97 7.49 2.97 1.34
CA LEU A 97 7.27 4.20 0.61
C LEU A 97 8.24 4.23 -0.56
N VAL A 98 7.70 4.22 -1.76
CA VAL A 98 8.48 4.21 -2.99
C VAL A 98 8.54 5.63 -3.51
N SER A 99 9.73 6.23 -3.44
CA SER A 99 9.90 7.63 -3.80
C SER A 99 10.47 7.83 -5.19
N ARG A 100 11.12 6.82 -5.75
CA ARG A 100 11.66 6.90 -7.10
C ARG A 100 11.53 5.57 -7.81
N TRP A 101 11.16 5.63 -9.07
CA TRP A 101 11.03 4.44 -9.91
C TRP A 101 11.27 4.84 -11.36
N THR A 102 11.56 3.83 -12.21
CA THR A 102 11.64 4.02 -13.65
C THR A 102 10.42 3.40 -14.30
N GLY A 103 9.96 4.02 -15.38
CA GLY A 103 8.78 3.56 -16.09
C GLY A 103 7.54 4.32 -15.66
N GLU A 104 6.55 4.32 -16.52
CA GLU A 104 5.27 4.94 -16.23
C GLU A 104 4.32 3.86 -15.74
N PRO A 105 3.77 3.96 -14.52
CA PRO A 105 2.87 2.92 -14.03
C PRO A 105 1.65 2.78 -14.95
N ARG A 106 1.41 1.57 -15.39
CA ARG A 106 0.27 1.24 -16.22
C ARG A 106 -0.33 -0.06 -15.73
N SER A 107 -1.66 -0.19 -15.81
CA SER A 107 -2.31 -1.42 -15.43
C SER A 107 -1.97 -2.51 -16.44
N ARG A 108 -1.25 -3.51 -16.01
CA ARG A 108 -0.87 -4.63 -16.89
C ARG A 108 -1.76 -5.85 -16.68
N GLU A 109 -2.63 -5.79 -15.67
CA GLU A 109 -3.53 -6.89 -15.36
C GLU A 109 -4.98 -6.48 -15.41
N GLY A 110 -5.26 -5.31 -15.97
CA GLY A 110 -6.64 -4.88 -16.21
C GLY A 110 -7.32 -4.17 -15.05
N GLN A 111 -6.67 -4.05 -13.90
CA GLN A 111 -7.29 -3.36 -12.77
C GLN A 111 -7.25 -1.85 -12.97
N ALA A 112 -8.23 -1.15 -12.41
CA ALA A 112 -8.25 0.30 -12.46
C ALA A 112 -7.19 0.88 -11.55
N LEU A 113 -6.57 1.97 -11.97
CA LEU A 113 -5.57 2.69 -11.18
C LEU A 113 -6.02 4.13 -11.00
N ARG A 114 -5.79 4.69 -9.82
CA ARG A 114 -6.10 6.09 -9.55
C ARG A 114 -5.00 6.71 -8.71
N TRP A 115 -4.54 7.89 -9.11
CA TRP A 115 -3.65 8.70 -8.28
C TRP A 115 -4.52 9.59 -7.41
N GLN A 116 -4.28 9.56 -6.08
CA GLN A 116 -5.08 10.31 -5.14
C GLN A 116 -4.17 10.90 -4.08
N ARG A 117 -4.39 12.15 -3.73
CA ARG A 117 -3.71 12.71 -2.56
C ARG A 117 -4.35 12.09 -1.32
N PRO A 118 -3.54 11.70 -0.32
CA PRO A 118 -4.12 11.07 0.88
C PRO A 118 -5.12 11.97 1.61
N ASP A 119 -4.97 13.30 1.52
CA ASP A 119 -5.88 14.22 2.18
C ASP A 119 -7.08 14.61 1.32
N ALA A 120 -7.24 14.01 0.17
CA ALA A 120 -8.35 14.33 -0.73
C ALA A 120 -8.79 13.08 -1.48
N LEU A 121 -9.07 12.02 -0.74
CA LEU A 121 -9.45 10.74 -1.35
C LEU A 121 -10.88 10.80 -1.86
N GLU A 122 -11.06 10.30 -3.07
CA GLU A 122 -12.37 10.20 -3.70
C GLU A 122 -12.71 8.77 -4.09
N ILE A 123 -11.91 7.81 -3.66
CA ILE A 123 -12.14 6.40 -3.97
C ILE A 123 -12.67 5.69 -2.73
N GLU A 124 -13.56 4.73 -2.96
CA GLU A 124 -14.11 3.91 -1.90
C GLU A 124 -14.74 2.66 -2.48
N PRO A 125 -14.83 1.58 -1.71
CA PRO A 125 -14.30 1.46 -0.35
C PRO A 125 -12.81 1.13 -0.38
N LEU A 126 -12.14 1.38 0.74
CA LEU A 126 -10.73 1.09 0.91
C LEU A 126 -10.56 -0.16 1.76
N LEU A 127 -9.59 -1.00 1.41
CA LEU A 127 -9.34 -2.19 2.21
C LEU A 127 -9.00 -1.79 3.66
N PRO A 128 -9.61 -2.46 4.64
CA PRO A 128 -9.43 -2.06 6.04
C PRO A 128 -7.98 -2.00 6.50
N ALA A 129 -7.13 -2.93 6.06
CA ALA A 129 -5.75 -2.93 6.51
C ALA A 129 -4.96 -1.72 6.02
N SER A 130 -5.45 -1.00 5.01
CA SER A 130 -4.79 0.21 4.51
C SER A 130 -5.12 1.44 5.33
N LEU A 131 -6.19 1.41 6.11
CA LEU A 131 -6.67 2.61 6.78
C LEU A 131 -5.68 3.23 7.75
N PRO A 132 -4.99 2.46 8.61
CA PRO A 132 -3.99 3.08 9.49
C PRO A 132 -2.84 3.71 8.72
N VAL A 133 -2.46 3.12 7.59
CA VAL A 133 -1.37 3.65 6.79
C VAL A 133 -1.80 4.95 6.12
N ILE A 134 -3.03 4.99 5.61
CA ILE A 134 -3.57 6.21 5.01
C ILE A 134 -3.63 7.33 6.05
N ALA A 135 -4.04 7.01 7.28
CA ALA A 135 -4.08 8.01 8.34
C ALA A 135 -2.69 8.59 8.61
N ARG A 136 -1.65 7.75 8.59
CA ARG A 136 -0.28 8.22 8.77
C ARG A 136 0.18 9.10 7.60
N LEU A 137 -0.23 8.75 6.39
CA LEU A 137 0.10 9.58 5.22
C LEU A 137 -0.59 10.94 5.33
N GLN A 138 -1.82 10.96 5.78
CA GLN A 138 -2.56 12.21 5.98
C GLN A 138 -1.89 13.09 7.04
N ALA A 139 -1.45 12.47 8.13
CA ALA A 139 -0.77 13.20 9.20
C ALA A 139 0.52 13.83 8.72
N ARG A 140 1.27 13.12 7.87
CA ARG A 140 2.50 13.66 7.30
C ARG A 140 2.21 14.87 6.44
N GLN A 141 1.16 14.84 5.65
CA GLN A 141 0.81 15.97 4.81
C GLN A 141 0.36 17.17 5.66
N GLY A 142 -0.36 16.90 6.73
CA GLY A 142 -0.82 17.95 7.59
C GLY A 142 0.30 18.65 8.34
N SER A 143 1.41 17.94 8.59
CA SER A 143 2.53 18.56 9.30
C SER A 143 3.55 19.13 8.38
N THR A 144 3.41 18.98 7.09
CA THR A 144 4.38 19.41 6.20
C THR A 144 4.63 20.82 6.15
N PRO A 145 3.69 21.60 6.31
CA PRO A 145 3.92 22.97 6.09
C PRO A 145 5.08 23.47 6.79
N ASP A 146 5.38 22.89 7.66
CA ASP A 146 6.40 23.35 8.30
C ASP A 146 7.55 23.17 7.66
N GLN A 147 7.53 22.56 7.02
CA GLN A 147 8.66 22.35 6.53
C GLN A 147 8.89 23.27 5.68
N SER A 148 8.31 23.67 5.75
CA SER A 148 8.67 24.38 5.25
C SER A 148 9.23 25.18 5.62
N GLY A 149 9.15 25.07 6.01
CA GLY A 149 9.74 25.62 6.17
C GLY A 149 10.55 25.62 6.25
N SER A 150 10.58 25.31 6.21
CA SER A 150 11.38 25.21 6.27
C SER A 150 11.92 25.57 5.67
N ALA A 151 11.74 25.75 5.38
CA ALA A 151 12.28 26.00 4.89
C ALA A 151 12.66 26.90 4.90
N PRO A 152 12.99 27.23 4.92
CA PRO A 152 13.36 27.92 4.73
C PRO A 152 14.18 28.25 4.74
N VAL A 153 14.30 28.34 4.60
CA VAL A 153 15.03 28.60 4.54
C VAL A 153 15.48 29.05 4.12
#